data_046905944327d55644d1f48a7ea79634
#
_entry.id   046905944327d55644d1f48a7ea79634
#
_cell.length_a   1.000
_cell.length_b   1.000
_cell.length_c   1.000
_cell.angle_alpha   90.00
_cell.angle_beta   90.00
_cell.angle_gamma   90.00
#
_symmetry.space_group_name_H-M   'P 1'
#
loop_
_entity.id
_entity.type
_entity.pdbx_description
1 polymer ?
#
loop_
_entity_poly.entity_id
_entity_poly.type
_entity_poly.pdbx_seq_one_letter_code
_entity_poly.pdbx_strand_id
1 'polypeptide(L)'
;VMYVLDEPSIGLHERDTLKLIKTLRNLQEKGNTVIVVEHDKKTIEAADYIVDIGPGAGVYGGDVVFNGTYKELLASQTQTAKYLNGQKDINYYQGRKQKKWLSLSGVTINNISNLSVKFPLSNLVGVTGVSGSGKSSLVLKALLPAAEIELNRAKKFQALKGAKIEGLDQLDKVIY
;
A
#
# COMPACT_ATOMS: atom_id res chain seq x y z
N VAL A 1 -30.65 8.66 5.10
CA VAL A 1 -30.01 7.42 5.61
C VAL A 1 -28.63 7.77 6.14
N MET A 2 -28.14 7.02 7.14
CA MET A 2 -26.77 7.14 7.64
C MET A 2 -25.97 5.90 7.21
N TYR A 3 -24.81 6.13 6.58
CA TYR A 3 -23.83 5.12 6.22
C TYR A 3 -22.64 5.22 7.16
N VAL A 4 -22.19 4.09 7.70
CA VAL A 4 -20.99 3.98 8.55
C VAL A 4 -20.04 3.00 7.88
N LEU A 5 -18.83 3.44 7.57
CA LEU A 5 -17.80 2.63 6.91
C LEU A 5 -16.52 2.65 7.74
N ASP A 6 -15.92 1.49 7.91
CA ASP A 6 -14.67 1.32 8.63
C ASP A 6 -13.55 0.96 7.64
N GLU A 7 -12.54 1.84 7.55
CA GLU A 7 -11.36 1.74 6.67
C GLU A 7 -11.67 1.31 5.21
N PRO A 8 -12.63 1.95 4.51
CA PRO A 8 -13.03 1.51 3.18
C PRO A 8 -11.94 1.71 2.11
N SER A 9 -10.89 2.48 2.38
CA SER A 9 -9.74 2.67 1.49
C SER A 9 -8.68 1.58 1.59
N ILE A 10 -8.78 0.65 2.54
CA ILE A 10 -7.74 -0.35 2.79
C ILE A 10 -7.43 -1.18 1.54
N GLY A 11 -6.15 -1.27 1.20
CA GLY A 11 -5.69 -2.01 0.01
C GLY A 11 -5.98 -1.33 -1.34
N LEU A 12 -6.58 -0.14 -1.35
CA LEU A 12 -6.80 0.61 -2.58
C LEU A 12 -5.54 1.34 -3.03
N HIS A 13 -5.36 1.44 -4.35
CA HIS A 13 -4.41 2.37 -4.93
C HIS A 13 -4.99 3.79 -4.91
N GLU A 14 -4.13 4.81 -4.84
CA GLU A 14 -4.50 6.24 -4.79
C GLU A 14 -5.61 6.64 -5.79
N ARG A 15 -5.53 6.13 -7.04
CA ARG A 15 -6.55 6.37 -8.07
C ARG A 15 -7.92 5.79 -7.69
N ASP A 16 -7.94 4.66 -7.01
CA ASP A 16 -9.19 3.99 -6.62
C ASP A 16 -9.75 4.63 -5.34
N THR A 17 -8.89 5.13 -4.44
CA THR A 17 -9.29 5.98 -3.31
C THR A 17 -10.04 7.24 -3.78
N LEU A 18 -9.58 7.89 -4.87
CA LEU A 18 -10.30 9.04 -5.44
C LEU A 18 -11.70 8.67 -5.97
N LYS A 19 -11.86 7.48 -6.55
CA LYS A 19 -13.18 6.99 -6.97
C LYS A 19 -14.10 6.70 -5.78
N LEU A 20 -13.53 6.11 -4.72
CA LEU A 20 -14.24 5.89 -3.47
C LEU A 20 -14.74 7.22 -2.90
N ILE A 21 -13.86 8.22 -2.74
CA ILE A 21 -14.22 9.56 -2.25
C ILE A 21 -15.36 10.15 -3.08
N LYS A 22 -15.28 10.07 -4.41
CA LYS A 22 -16.35 10.54 -5.30
C LYS A 22 -17.69 9.82 -5.03
N THR A 23 -17.65 8.53 -4.78
CA THR A 23 -18.84 7.73 -4.46
C THR A 23 -19.44 8.16 -3.12
N LEU A 24 -18.61 8.37 -2.09
CA LEU A 24 -19.04 8.85 -0.78
C LEU A 24 -19.66 10.25 -0.86
N ARG A 25 -19.07 11.16 -1.64
CA ARG A 25 -19.63 12.48 -1.91
C ARG A 25 -20.99 12.40 -2.61
N ASN A 26 -21.13 11.56 -3.62
CA ASN A 26 -22.42 11.37 -4.29
C ASN A 26 -23.52 10.84 -3.34
N LEU A 27 -23.16 10.00 -2.36
CA LEU A 27 -24.10 9.57 -1.33
C LEU A 27 -24.51 10.74 -0.42
N GLN A 28 -23.56 11.56 0.00
CA GLN A 28 -23.81 12.73 0.84
C GLN A 28 -24.67 13.77 0.11
N GLU A 29 -24.41 14.08 -1.16
CA GLU A 29 -25.18 15.00 -2.00
C GLU A 29 -26.65 14.59 -2.18
N LYS A 30 -26.96 13.30 -2.05
CA LYS A 30 -28.33 12.77 -2.03
C LYS A 30 -29.05 12.94 -0.67
N GLY A 31 -28.47 13.72 0.24
CA GLY A 31 -29.05 14.00 1.56
C GLY A 31 -28.79 12.90 2.61
N ASN A 32 -27.81 12.06 2.38
CA ASN A 32 -27.41 11.05 3.38
C ASN A 32 -26.31 11.60 4.30
N THR A 33 -26.21 11.03 5.48
CA THR A 33 -25.05 11.19 6.38
C THR A 33 -24.07 10.06 6.11
N VAL A 34 -22.79 10.39 5.91
CA VAL A 34 -21.73 9.39 5.69
C VAL A 34 -20.67 9.57 6.77
N ILE A 35 -20.46 8.55 7.58
CA ILE A 35 -19.42 8.49 8.62
C ILE A 35 -18.38 7.48 8.16
N VAL A 36 -17.12 7.92 8.11
CA VAL A 36 -16.01 7.07 7.65
C VAL A 36 -14.92 7.08 8.69
N VAL A 37 -14.51 5.91 9.17
CA VAL A 37 -13.30 5.74 9.96
C VAL A 37 -12.14 5.59 8.97
N GLU A 38 -11.19 6.52 8.99
CA GLU A 38 -10.11 6.55 8.00
C GLU A 38 -8.83 7.17 8.55
N HIS A 39 -7.71 6.75 7.95
CA HIS A 39 -6.39 7.30 8.18
C HIS A 39 -5.70 7.78 6.87
N ASP A 40 -6.37 7.60 5.73
CA ASP A 40 -5.90 8.10 4.43
C ASP A 40 -6.03 9.62 4.35
N LYS A 41 -4.91 10.29 4.03
CA LYS A 41 -4.84 11.76 3.96
C LYS A 41 -5.89 12.36 3.03
N LYS A 42 -6.13 11.78 1.84
CA LYS A 42 -7.06 12.31 0.85
C LYS A 42 -8.51 12.19 1.29
N THR A 43 -8.84 11.10 1.98
CA THR A 43 -10.17 10.91 2.55
C THR A 43 -10.43 11.90 3.69
N ILE A 44 -9.44 12.12 4.58
CA ILE A 44 -9.52 13.13 5.64
C ILE A 44 -9.66 14.53 5.05
N GLU A 45 -8.88 14.88 4.04
CA GLU A 45 -8.93 16.18 3.34
C GLU A 45 -10.28 16.42 2.65
N ALA A 46 -10.90 15.35 2.17
CA ALA A 46 -12.20 15.42 1.51
C ALA A 46 -13.39 15.49 2.48
N ALA A 47 -13.19 15.30 3.79
CA ALA A 47 -14.29 15.33 4.75
C ALA A 47 -14.79 16.76 5.03
N ASP A 48 -16.10 16.93 5.26
CA ASP A 48 -16.69 18.20 5.68
C ASP A 48 -16.39 18.49 7.15
N TYR A 49 -16.33 17.42 7.97
CA TYR A 49 -16.11 17.49 9.41
C TYR A 49 -15.25 16.32 9.86
N ILE A 50 -14.32 16.57 10.75
CA ILE A 50 -13.35 15.59 11.24
C ILE A 50 -13.48 15.49 12.76
N VAL A 51 -13.46 14.29 13.26
CA VAL A 51 -13.32 13.96 14.68
C VAL A 51 -12.02 13.16 14.83
N ASP A 52 -11.04 13.72 15.54
CA ASP A 52 -9.74 13.10 15.78
C ASP A 52 -9.71 12.50 17.20
N ILE A 53 -9.39 11.23 17.28
CA ILE A 53 -9.38 10.44 18.52
C ILE A 53 -7.92 10.16 18.92
N GLY A 54 -7.58 10.43 20.17
CA GLY A 54 -6.24 10.24 20.70
C GLY A 54 -6.17 10.38 22.21
N PRO A 55 -5.03 10.86 22.74
CA PRO A 55 -3.76 11.18 22.04
C PRO A 55 -2.91 9.97 21.68
N GLY A 56 -3.15 8.81 22.28
CA GLY A 56 -2.41 7.57 22.05
C GLY A 56 -3.31 6.39 21.72
N ALA A 57 -2.81 5.18 21.90
CA ALA A 57 -3.55 3.94 21.67
C ALA A 57 -3.87 3.21 22.99
N GLY A 58 -4.87 2.34 22.97
CA GLY A 58 -5.31 1.55 24.13
C GLY A 58 -5.74 2.45 25.29
N VAL A 59 -5.19 2.20 26.46
CA VAL A 59 -5.51 2.97 27.70
C VAL A 59 -5.11 4.45 27.67
N TYR A 60 -4.30 4.85 26.70
CA TYR A 60 -3.86 6.23 26.50
C TYR A 60 -4.61 6.92 25.36
N GLY A 61 -5.65 6.31 24.84
CA GLY A 61 -6.50 6.83 23.76
C GLY A 61 -7.95 6.94 24.20
N GLY A 62 -8.83 7.19 23.23
CA GLY A 62 -10.26 7.24 23.42
C GLY A 62 -10.82 8.64 23.67
N ASP A 63 -9.97 9.65 23.81
CA ASP A 63 -10.40 11.03 23.94
C ASP A 63 -10.56 11.71 22.58
N VAL A 64 -11.55 12.62 22.46
CA VAL A 64 -11.64 13.51 21.30
C VAL A 64 -10.61 14.63 21.46
N VAL A 65 -9.52 14.54 20.71
CA VAL A 65 -8.43 15.53 20.75
C VAL A 65 -8.67 16.70 19.81
N PHE A 66 -9.55 16.53 18.82
CA PHE A 66 -9.99 17.59 17.92
C PHE A 66 -11.35 17.23 17.29
N ASN A 67 -12.15 18.24 17.04
CA ASN A 67 -13.31 18.17 16.14
C ASN A 67 -13.46 19.50 15.39
N GLY A 68 -13.81 19.43 14.09
CA GLY A 68 -13.94 20.60 13.24
C GLY A 68 -13.68 20.30 11.76
N THR A 69 -13.46 21.36 10.99
CA THR A 69 -13.14 21.27 9.57
C THR A 69 -11.67 20.90 9.34
N TYR A 70 -11.34 20.45 8.12
CA TYR A 70 -9.95 20.14 7.74
C TYR A 70 -8.99 21.34 7.92
N LYS A 71 -9.47 22.55 7.59
CA LYS A 71 -8.68 23.78 7.75
C LYS A 71 -8.35 24.07 9.23
N GLU A 72 -9.32 23.86 10.11
CA GLU A 72 -9.12 24.02 11.56
C GLU A 72 -8.21 22.93 12.13
N LEU A 73 -8.32 21.69 11.62
CA LEU A 73 -7.42 20.60 11.99
C LEU A 73 -5.97 20.96 11.67
N LEU A 74 -5.67 21.45 10.47
CA LEU A 74 -4.30 21.84 10.08
C LEU A 74 -3.73 22.97 10.95
N ALA A 75 -4.57 23.83 11.51
CA ALA A 75 -4.16 24.88 12.44
C ALA A 75 -4.00 24.40 13.89
N SER A 76 -4.44 23.18 14.20
CA SER A 76 -4.37 22.60 15.55
C SER A 76 -2.96 22.09 15.89
N GLN A 77 -2.78 21.72 17.18
CA GLN A 77 -1.52 21.15 17.67
C GLN A 77 -1.57 19.63 17.83
N THR A 78 -2.58 18.97 17.25
CA THR A 78 -2.72 17.51 17.33
C THR A 78 -1.59 16.78 16.60
N GLN A 79 -1.37 15.52 16.93
CA GLN A 79 -0.40 14.69 16.22
C GLN A 79 -0.80 14.54 14.74
N THR A 80 -2.08 14.34 14.48
CA THR A 80 -2.66 14.23 13.13
C THR A 80 -2.36 15.49 12.31
N ALA A 81 -2.58 16.69 12.86
CA ALA A 81 -2.25 17.95 12.20
C ALA A 81 -0.77 18.06 11.84
N LYS A 82 0.13 17.68 12.77
CA LYS A 82 1.59 17.75 12.56
C LYS A 82 2.07 16.85 11.43
N TYR A 83 1.43 15.68 11.21
CA TYR A 83 1.71 14.81 10.07
C TYR A 83 1.12 15.35 8.77
N LEU A 84 -0.13 15.82 8.81
CA LEU A 84 -0.82 16.30 7.61
C LEU A 84 -0.20 17.57 7.02
N ASN A 85 0.31 18.47 7.86
CA ASN A 85 0.95 19.72 7.43
C ASN A 85 2.48 19.61 7.23
N GLY A 86 3.06 18.39 7.35
CA GLY A 86 4.47 18.14 7.10
C GLY A 86 5.43 18.65 8.22
N GLN A 87 4.92 19.04 9.40
CA GLN A 87 5.76 19.41 10.53
C GLN A 87 6.43 18.18 11.19
N LYS A 88 5.88 16.99 10.94
CA LYS A 88 6.44 15.72 11.38
C LYS A 88 6.69 14.86 10.15
N ASP A 89 7.94 14.79 9.72
CA ASP A 89 8.34 13.92 8.62
C ASP A 89 8.73 12.53 9.12
N ILE A 90 8.43 11.53 8.30
CA ILE A 90 9.02 10.20 8.45
C ILE A 90 10.45 10.31 7.91
N ASN A 91 11.45 10.00 8.76
CA ASN A 91 12.84 9.97 8.32
C ASN A 91 12.99 8.95 7.18
N TYR A 92 13.21 9.44 5.97
CA TYR A 92 13.54 8.60 4.83
C TYR A 92 14.99 8.15 4.95
N TYR A 93 15.20 6.83 5.03
CA TYR A 93 16.54 6.28 4.92
C TYR A 93 17.09 6.55 3.52
N GLN A 94 18.34 7.01 3.44
CA GLN A 94 19.04 7.04 2.14
C GLN A 94 19.12 5.62 1.59
N GLY A 95 18.66 5.44 0.34
CA GLY A 95 18.65 4.15 -0.32
C GLY A 95 20.04 3.51 -0.33
N ARG A 96 20.11 2.20 -0.07
CA ARG A 96 21.37 1.44 -0.15
C ARG A 96 21.85 1.36 -1.60
N LYS A 97 23.17 1.40 -1.81
CA LYS A 97 23.75 1.15 -3.14
C LYS A 97 23.46 -0.31 -3.54
N GLN A 98 22.90 -0.48 -4.74
CA GLN A 98 22.62 -1.80 -5.30
C GLN A 98 23.93 -2.44 -5.78
N LYS A 99 24.31 -3.58 -5.21
CA LYS A 99 25.53 -4.30 -5.56
C LYS A 99 25.26 -5.65 -6.23
N LYS A 100 24.17 -6.28 -5.88
CA LYS A 100 23.76 -7.62 -6.30
C LYS A 100 22.33 -7.60 -6.77
N TRP A 101 21.99 -8.46 -7.74
CA TRP A 101 20.70 -8.44 -8.40
C TRP A 101 20.15 -9.84 -8.56
N LEU A 102 18.86 -9.96 -8.36
CA LEU A 102 18.03 -11.06 -8.81
C LEU A 102 17.37 -10.64 -10.12
N SER A 103 17.60 -11.37 -11.19
CA SER A 103 17.03 -11.06 -12.51
C SER A 103 15.98 -12.10 -12.88
N LEU A 104 14.83 -11.63 -13.30
CA LEU A 104 13.74 -12.46 -13.83
C LEU A 104 13.46 -12.00 -15.25
N SER A 105 13.46 -12.91 -16.23
CA SER A 105 13.28 -12.59 -17.64
C SER A 105 12.34 -13.55 -18.35
N GLY A 106 11.71 -13.09 -19.43
CA GLY A 106 10.80 -13.87 -20.26
C GLY A 106 9.47 -14.22 -19.59
N VAL A 107 9.06 -13.49 -18.58
CA VAL A 107 7.82 -13.77 -17.83
C VAL A 107 6.59 -13.44 -18.68
N THR A 108 5.77 -14.46 -18.90
CA THR A 108 4.45 -14.31 -19.54
C THR A 108 3.41 -14.98 -18.67
N ILE A 109 2.54 -14.19 -18.03
CA ILE A 109 1.48 -14.66 -17.14
C ILE A 109 0.38 -13.62 -16.99
N ASN A 110 -0.87 -14.00 -17.11
CA ASN A 110 -2.04 -13.13 -17.06
C ASN A 110 -1.88 -11.95 -18.05
N ASN A 111 -1.85 -10.71 -17.56
CA ASN A 111 -1.64 -9.49 -18.34
C ASN A 111 -0.15 -9.12 -18.55
N ILE A 112 0.77 -9.93 -18.03
CA ILE A 112 2.21 -9.74 -18.24
C ILE A 112 2.63 -10.52 -19.48
N SER A 113 3.33 -9.85 -20.42
CA SER A 113 3.84 -10.45 -21.64
C SER A 113 5.33 -10.17 -21.80
N ASN A 114 6.14 -11.23 -21.82
CA ASN A 114 7.60 -11.19 -22.03
C ASN A 114 8.35 -10.18 -21.15
N LEU A 115 7.94 -10.05 -19.89
CA LEU A 115 8.53 -9.09 -18.96
C LEU A 115 9.92 -9.54 -18.51
N SER A 116 10.85 -8.60 -18.47
CA SER A 116 12.14 -8.74 -17.80
C SER A 116 12.30 -7.67 -16.74
N VAL A 117 12.71 -8.08 -15.53
CA VAL A 117 12.84 -7.18 -14.38
C VAL A 117 13.98 -7.63 -13.46
N LYS A 118 14.63 -6.67 -12.79
CA LYS A 118 15.69 -6.92 -11.83
C LYS A 118 15.29 -6.39 -10.45
N PHE A 119 15.56 -7.18 -9.43
CA PHE A 119 15.35 -6.84 -8.03
C PHE A 119 16.72 -6.72 -7.34
N PRO A 120 17.07 -5.56 -6.76
CA PRO A 120 18.31 -5.43 -6.02
C PRO A 120 18.26 -6.25 -4.73
N LEU A 121 19.26 -7.06 -4.49
CA LEU A 121 19.40 -7.87 -3.25
C LEU A 121 19.88 -6.99 -2.08
N SER A 122 19.56 -7.39 -0.86
CA SER A 122 19.85 -6.66 0.39
C SER A 122 19.24 -5.26 0.45
N ASN A 123 18.14 -5.06 -0.28
CA ASN A 123 17.37 -3.81 -0.32
C ASN A 123 15.91 -4.06 0.02
N LEU A 124 15.22 -3.04 0.51
CA LEU A 124 13.75 -3.03 0.54
C LEU A 124 13.25 -2.61 -0.84
N VAL A 125 12.48 -3.48 -1.49
CA VAL A 125 11.98 -3.27 -2.85
C VAL A 125 10.46 -3.13 -2.82
N GLY A 126 9.95 -1.98 -3.24
CA GLY A 126 8.53 -1.74 -3.43
C GLY A 126 8.07 -2.10 -4.85
N VAL A 127 7.05 -2.94 -4.98
CA VAL A 127 6.36 -3.21 -6.26
C VAL A 127 5.03 -2.48 -6.25
N THR A 128 4.91 -1.44 -7.04
CA THR A 128 3.76 -0.52 -7.04
C THR A 128 3.05 -0.48 -8.39
N GLY A 129 1.86 0.06 -8.42
CA GLY A 129 1.02 0.23 -9.61
C GLY A 129 -0.47 0.13 -9.28
N VAL A 130 -1.34 0.52 -10.21
CA VAL A 130 -2.80 0.48 -10.04
C VAL A 130 -3.32 -0.94 -9.79
N SER A 131 -4.53 -1.06 -9.23
CA SER A 131 -5.19 -2.36 -9.07
C SER A 131 -5.32 -3.07 -10.43
N GLY A 132 -5.05 -4.39 -10.46
CA GLY A 132 -5.07 -5.18 -11.69
C GLY A 132 -3.85 -5.00 -12.62
N SER A 133 -2.85 -4.19 -12.27
CA SER A 133 -1.66 -3.96 -13.12
C SER A 133 -0.72 -5.16 -13.27
N GLY A 134 -0.91 -6.23 -12.49
CA GLY A 134 -0.07 -7.44 -12.56
C GLY A 134 0.94 -7.60 -11.42
N LYS A 135 0.95 -6.73 -10.40
CA LYS A 135 1.87 -6.81 -9.25
C LYS A 135 1.89 -8.20 -8.59
N SER A 136 0.72 -8.69 -8.21
CA SER A 136 0.58 -10.03 -7.60
C SER A 136 0.92 -11.15 -8.59
N SER A 137 0.66 -10.96 -9.89
CA SER A 137 1.08 -11.92 -10.93
C SER A 137 2.59 -12.01 -11.03
N LEU A 138 3.29 -10.88 -10.99
CA LEU A 138 4.74 -10.83 -11.02
C LEU A 138 5.35 -11.45 -9.76
N VAL A 139 4.91 -11.02 -8.57
CA VAL A 139 5.57 -11.42 -7.31
C VAL A 139 5.12 -12.80 -6.87
N LEU A 140 3.80 -13.05 -6.75
CA LEU A 140 3.29 -14.29 -6.15
C LEU A 140 3.14 -15.44 -7.13
N LYS A 141 2.98 -15.16 -8.44
CA LYS A 141 2.79 -16.21 -9.45
C LYS A 141 4.00 -16.45 -10.36
N ALA A 142 4.97 -15.54 -10.38
CA ALA A 142 6.19 -15.70 -11.16
C ALA A 142 7.44 -15.79 -10.29
N LEU A 143 7.76 -14.73 -9.55
CA LEU A 143 9.01 -14.65 -8.77
C LEU A 143 9.05 -15.67 -7.64
N LEU A 144 8.01 -15.70 -6.78
CA LEU A 144 7.96 -16.56 -5.61
C LEU A 144 8.07 -18.05 -5.98
N PRO A 145 7.27 -18.62 -6.90
CA PRO A 145 7.39 -20.01 -7.28
C PRO A 145 8.75 -20.37 -7.91
N ALA A 146 9.32 -19.47 -8.70
CA ALA A 146 10.65 -19.68 -9.30
C ALA A 146 11.74 -19.75 -8.22
N ALA A 147 11.66 -18.87 -7.21
CA ALA A 147 12.60 -18.89 -6.09
C ALA A 147 12.41 -20.11 -5.17
N GLU A 148 11.18 -20.54 -4.92
CA GLU A 148 10.90 -21.72 -4.09
C GLU A 148 11.43 -23.03 -4.69
N ILE A 149 11.36 -23.19 -6.01
CA ILE A 149 11.90 -24.38 -6.70
C ILE A 149 13.40 -24.49 -6.47
N GLU A 150 14.13 -23.39 -6.65
CA GLU A 150 15.60 -23.40 -6.56
C GLU A 150 16.10 -23.44 -5.10
N LEU A 151 15.51 -22.61 -4.22
CA LEU A 151 16.02 -22.42 -2.86
C LEU A 151 15.46 -23.41 -1.85
N ASN A 152 14.17 -23.70 -1.92
CA ASN A 152 13.49 -24.54 -0.93
C ASN A 152 13.37 -26.00 -1.39
N ARG A 153 13.93 -26.38 -2.57
CA ARG A 153 13.80 -27.70 -3.19
C ARG A 153 12.35 -28.19 -3.29
N ALA A 154 11.42 -27.27 -3.50
CA ALA A 154 10.01 -27.60 -3.61
C ALA A 154 9.76 -28.48 -4.84
N LYS A 155 9.32 -29.71 -4.62
CA LYS A 155 8.92 -30.64 -5.68
C LYS A 155 7.61 -30.15 -6.28
N LYS A 156 7.63 -29.69 -7.51
CA LYS A 156 6.51 -29.32 -8.37
C LYS A 156 5.92 -27.91 -8.14
N PHE A 157 6.47 -26.96 -8.83
CA PHE A 157 5.67 -25.90 -9.44
C PHE A 157 5.96 -25.93 -10.94
N GLN A 158 4.93 -25.71 -11.75
CA GLN A 158 5.10 -25.61 -13.20
C GLN A 158 5.89 -24.32 -13.45
N ALA A 159 7.20 -24.43 -13.67
CA ALA A 159 8.04 -23.31 -14.06
C ALA A 159 7.34 -22.59 -15.22
N LEU A 160 7.20 -21.28 -15.13
CA LEU A 160 6.63 -20.48 -16.22
C LEU A 160 7.42 -20.77 -17.49
N LYS A 161 6.77 -21.34 -18.49
CA LYS A 161 7.40 -21.72 -19.75
C LYS A 161 8.15 -20.54 -20.34
N GLY A 162 9.48 -20.62 -20.47
CA GLY A 162 10.33 -19.59 -21.04
C GLY A 162 10.87 -18.54 -20.07
N ALA A 163 10.40 -18.47 -18.82
CA ALA A 163 10.97 -17.57 -17.83
C ALA A 163 12.31 -18.12 -17.31
N LYS A 164 13.28 -17.19 -17.11
CA LYS A 164 14.58 -17.49 -16.50
C LYS A 164 14.76 -16.62 -15.26
N ILE A 165 15.33 -17.20 -14.22
CA ILE A 165 15.72 -16.50 -13.01
C ILE A 165 17.22 -16.67 -12.77
N GLU A 166 17.91 -15.59 -12.40
CA GLU A 166 19.36 -15.55 -12.16
C GLU A 166 19.65 -14.80 -10.87
N GLY A 167 20.68 -15.21 -10.14
CA GLY A 167 21.12 -14.56 -8.90
C GLY A 167 20.52 -15.19 -7.63
N LEU A 168 19.83 -16.31 -7.73
CA LEU A 168 19.32 -17.07 -6.57
C LEU A 168 20.44 -17.72 -5.74
N ASP A 169 21.60 -17.99 -6.33
CA ASP A 169 22.81 -18.45 -5.66
C ASP A 169 23.31 -17.53 -4.54
N GLN A 170 22.80 -16.32 -4.48
CA GLN A 170 23.11 -15.29 -3.49
C GLN A 170 22.12 -15.25 -2.33
N LEU A 171 21.14 -16.14 -2.32
CA LEU A 171 20.06 -16.24 -1.32
C LEU A 171 20.05 -17.63 -0.68
N ASP A 172 19.78 -17.69 0.61
CA ASP A 172 19.72 -18.95 1.35
C ASP A 172 18.33 -19.59 1.29
N LYS A 173 17.29 -18.77 1.37
CA LYS A 173 15.90 -19.23 1.36
C LYS A 173 14.94 -18.11 0.96
N VAL A 174 13.74 -18.49 0.54
CA VAL A 174 12.58 -17.61 0.39
C VAL A 174 11.54 -17.94 1.46
N ILE A 175 10.91 -16.91 2.00
CA ILE A 175 9.81 -17.01 2.99
C ILE A 175 8.66 -16.16 2.48
N TYR A 176 7.44 -16.72 2.52
CA TYR A 176 6.20 -16.06 2.17
C TYR A 176 5.17 -16.25 3.29
#